data_600177bdfec024abd7c65c151c906d5a
#
_entry.id   600177bdfec024abd7c65c151c906d5a
#
_cell.length_a   1.000
_cell.length_b   1.000
_cell.length_c   1.000
_cell.angle_alpha   90.00
_cell.angle_beta   90.00
_cell.angle_gamma   90.00
#
_symmetry.space_group_name_H-M   'P 1'
#
loop_
_entity.id
_entity.type
_entity.pdbx_description
1 polymer ?
#
loop_
_entity_poly.entity_id
_entity_poly.type
_entity_poly.pdbx_seq_one_letter_code
_entity_poly.pdbx_strand_id
1 'polypeptide(L)'
;WEEARDFCTLCLPYVNVLFGIEPYHIWKNEEDHSAGDVKDGIPFQPDFEQQEKVFRAFADRYPNIKCIARHVRFAHSCSENSLMAYLWLNGKTYESKRLTFHILDRVGGGDAFVSGIIYGLMNEYTPEDTVNFGVAASAEAYDPW
;
A
#
# COMPACT_ATOMS: atom_id res chain seq x y z
N TRP A 1 13.71 -13.12 8.49
CA TRP A 1 13.39 -11.86 7.80
C TRP A 1 14.45 -11.48 6.78
N GLU A 2 15.75 -11.62 7.08
CA GLU A 2 16.84 -11.29 6.15
C GLU A 2 16.77 -12.10 4.85
N GLU A 3 16.58 -13.41 4.93
CA GLU A 3 16.45 -14.29 3.76
C GLU A 3 15.27 -13.91 2.87
N ALA A 4 14.10 -13.58 3.47
CA ALA A 4 12.91 -13.15 2.73
C ALA A 4 13.15 -11.80 2.04
N ARG A 5 13.78 -10.86 2.73
CA ARG A 5 14.16 -9.56 2.18
C ARG A 5 15.12 -9.73 1.01
N ASP A 6 16.15 -10.56 1.17
CA ASP A 6 17.16 -10.77 0.15
C ASP A 6 16.55 -11.42 -1.10
N PHE A 7 15.63 -12.39 -0.91
CA PHE A 7 14.87 -12.98 -2.01
C PHE A 7 14.00 -11.94 -2.73
N CYS A 8 13.22 -11.15 -2.00
CA CYS A 8 12.42 -10.08 -2.60
C CYS A 8 13.28 -9.08 -3.38
N THR A 9 14.46 -8.73 -2.83
CA THR A 9 15.40 -7.81 -3.48
C THR A 9 15.88 -8.33 -4.84
N LEU A 10 16.06 -9.65 -4.98
CA LEU A 10 16.43 -10.27 -6.27
C LEU A 10 15.33 -10.15 -7.33
N CYS A 11 14.06 -10.07 -6.91
CA CYS A 11 12.93 -9.95 -7.83
C CYS A 11 12.69 -8.51 -8.31
N LEU A 12 13.03 -7.50 -7.50
CA LEU A 12 12.71 -6.09 -7.78
C LEU A 12 13.19 -5.57 -9.14
N PRO A 13 14.37 -5.95 -9.68
CA PRO A 13 14.79 -5.52 -11.03
C PRO A 13 13.86 -5.97 -12.17
N TYR A 14 12.98 -6.92 -11.92
CA TYR A 14 12.04 -7.47 -12.92
C TYR A 14 10.59 -7.04 -12.68
N VAL A 15 10.34 -6.21 -11.66
CA VAL A 15 9.00 -5.78 -11.26
C VAL A 15 8.69 -4.39 -11.82
N ASN A 16 7.57 -4.25 -12.54
CA ASN A 16 7.09 -2.95 -13.03
C ASN A 16 5.99 -2.35 -12.15
N VAL A 17 5.17 -3.19 -11.53
CA VAL A 17 4.11 -2.79 -10.60
C VAL A 17 4.36 -3.48 -9.27
N LEU A 18 4.49 -2.71 -8.21
CA LEU A 18 4.83 -3.20 -6.88
C LEU A 18 3.68 -2.91 -5.90
N PHE A 19 3.26 -3.93 -5.17
CA PHE A 19 2.26 -3.81 -4.11
C PHE A 19 2.87 -4.07 -2.75
N GLY A 20 2.61 -3.18 -1.79
CA GLY A 20 3.06 -3.31 -0.41
C GLY A 20 4.55 -3.08 -0.26
N ILE A 21 4.93 -1.86 0.08
CA ILE A 21 6.30 -1.50 0.45
C ILE A 21 6.35 -1.23 1.94
N GLU A 22 7.33 -1.84 2.57
CA GLU A 22 7.67 -1.54 3.94
C GLU A 22 8.92 -0.63 3.98
N PRO A 23 8.95 0.43 4.79
CA PRO A 23 10.07 1.39 4.83
C PRO A 23 11.44 0.74 5.09
N TYR A 24 11.49 -0.31 5.91
CA TYR A 24 12.75 -0.98 6.24
C TYR A 24 13.43 -1.69 5.06
N HIS A 25 12.76 -1.91 3.95
CA HIS A 25 13.39 -2.43 2.74
C HIS A 25 14.42 -1.45 2.14
N ILE A 26 14.30 -0.16 2.46
CA ILE A 26 15.22 0.89 1.99
C ILE A 26 16.25 1.24 3.05
N TRP A 27 15.86 1.26 4.30
CA TRP A 27 16.68 1.74 5.41
C TRP A 27 17.38 0.58 6.11
N LYS A 28 18.70 0.55 6.05
CA LYS A 28 19.53 -0.44 6.77
C LYS A 28 19.77 -0.09 8.25
N ASN A 29 19.31 1.05 8.71
CA ASN A 29 19.57 1.50 10.07
C ASN A 29 18.51 0.96 11.02
N GLU A 30 18.96 0.20 12.01
CA GLU A 30 18.14 -0.47 13.04
C GLU A 30 17.30 0.49 13.92
N GLU A 31 17.47 1.80 13.77
CA GLU A 31 16.74 2.81 14.55
C GLU A 31 15.37 3.21 13.93
N ASP A 32 15.08 2.78 12.72
CA ASP A 32 13.82 3.12 12.04
C ASP A 32 12.84 1.94 12.05
N HIS A 33 12.33 1.62 13.22
CA HIS A 33 11.36 0.53 13.48
C HIS A 33 9.95 0.83 12.98
N SER A 34 9.77 1.54 11.90
CA SER A 34 8.50 2.15 11.55
C SER A 34 7.47 1.24 10.88
N ALA A 35 7.81 0.03 10.50
CA ALA A 35 6.92 -0.76 9.64
C ALA A 35 6.20 -1.91 10.33
N GLY A 36 5.67 -1.71 11.49
CA GLY A 36 4.90 -2.74 12.20
C GLY A 36 4.94 -2.62 13.70
N ASP A 37 5.76 -1.75 14.22
CA ASP A 37 5.81 -1.51 15.64
C ASP A 37 4.61 -0.67 16.09
N VAL A 38 3.79 -1.29 16.88
CA VAL A 38 2.79 -0.62 17.69
C VAL A 38 3.55 0.11 18.79
N LYS A 39 3.98 1.36 18.57
CA LYS A 39 4.40 2.21 19.66
C LYS A 39 3.14 2.63 20.42
N ASP A 40 3.07 2.26 21.70
CA ASP A 40 2.00 2.65 22.63
C ASP A 40 0.57 2.27 22.21
N GLY A 41 0.40 1.15 21.51
CA GLY A 41 -0.91 0.68 21.07
C GLY A 41 -1.50 1.43 19.87
N ILE A 42 -0.80 2.40 19.31
CA ILE A 42 -1.23 3.15 18.12
C ILE A 42 -0.55 2.56 16.89
N PRO A 43 -1.33 2.04 15.90
CA PRO A 43 -0.75 1.59 14.64
C PRO A 43 0.01 2.72 13.95
N PHE A 44 1.19 2.41 13.40
CA PHE A 44 1.94 3.35 12.59
C PHE A 44 1.08 3.83 11.41
N GLN A 45 0.88 5.13 11.31
CA GLN A 45 0.16 5.79 10.23
C GLN A 45 1.17 6.60 9.44
N PRO A 46 1.61 6.11 8.26
CA PRO A 46 2.48 6.90 7.40
C PRO A 46 1.72 8.16 6.97
N ASP A 47 2.33 9.32 7.14
CA ASP A 47 1.84 10.52 6.51
C ASP A 47 2.19 10.53 5.00
N PHE A 48 1.52 11.40 4.25
CA PHE A 48 1.71 11.50 2.80
C PHE A 48 3.18 11.79 2.42
N GLU A 49 3.84 12.72 3.12
CA GLU A 49 5.21 13.12 2.81
C GLU A 49 6.21 11.97 3.05
N GLN A 50 6.02 11.24 4.13
CA GLN A 50 6.85 10.08 4.45
C GLN A 50 6.65 8.97 3.42
N GLN A 51 5.40 8.71 3.03
CA GLN A 51 5.10 7.70 2.02
C GLN A 51 5.66 8.08 0.65
N GLU A 52 5.57 9.35 0.28
CA GLU A 52 6.15 9.85 -0.97
C GLU A 52 7.68 9.68 -0.99
N LYS A 53 8.38 10.02 0.10
CA LYS A 53 9.83 9.81 0.22
C LYS A 53 10.21 8.35 0.01
N VAL A 54 9.47 7.42 0.63
CA VAL A 54 9.68 5.98 0.48
C VAL A 54 9.50 5.54 -0.97
N PHE A 55 8.40 5.92 -1.62
CA PHE A 55 8.12 5.56 -3.00
C PHE A 55 9.20 6.09 -3.96
N ARG A 56 9.59 7.34 -3.78
CA ARG A 56 10.63 7.99 -4.58
C ARG A 56 11.97 7.29 -4.45
N ALA A 57 12.37 6.96 -3.22
CA ALA A 57 13.61 6.24 -2.98
C ALA A 57 13.62 4.82 -3.60
N PHE A 58 12.47 4.14 -3.64
CA PHE A 58 12.33 2.86 -4.35
C PHE A 58 12.43 3.03 -5.87
N ALA A 59 11.74 4.00 -6.43
CA ALA A 59 11.75 4.28 -7.86
C ALA A 59 13.14 4.70 -8.36
N ASP A 60 13.87 5.47 -7.57
CA ASP A 60 15.26 5.89 -7.88
C ASP A 60 16.20 4.68 -7.89
N ARG A 61 16.02 3.75 -6.94
CA ARG A 61 16.83 2.53 -6.85
C ARG A 61 16.47 1.49 -7.91
N TYR A 62 15.20 1.41 -8.29
CA TYR A 62 14.66 0.44 -9.24
C TYR A 62 13.88 1.14 -10.36
N PRO A 63 14.58 1.71 -11.36
CA PRO A 63 13.95 2.55 -12.41
C PRO A 63 13.00 1.79 -13.35
N ASN A 64 13.00 0.45 -13.28
CA ASN A 64 12.02 -0.41 -13.94
C ASN A 64 10.64 -0.33 -13.30
N ILE A 65 10.51 0.03 -12.01
CA ILE A 65 9.23 0.17 -11.31
C ILE A 65 8.53 1.43 -11.80
N LYS A 66 7.33 1.27 -12.33
CA LYS A 66 6.49 2.36 -12.87
C LYS A 66 5.31 2.70 -12.00
N CYS A 67 4.90 1.76 -11.17
CA CYS A 67 3.76 1.89 -10.26
C CYS A 67 4.07 1.23 -8.93
N ILE A 68 3.74 1.93 -7.84
CA ILE A 68 3.81 1.38 -6.47
C ILE A 68 2.48 1.69 -5.81
N ALA A 69 1.81 0.69 -5.28
CA ALA A 69 0.56 0.87 -4.56
C ALA A 69 0.63 0.23 -3.16
N ARG A 70 0.12 0.95 -2.17
CA ARG A 70 0.05 0.50 -0.78
C ARG A 70 -1.26 0.94 -0.17
N HIS A 71 -2.02 0.02 0.41
CA HIS A 71 -3.14 0.36 1.27
C HIS A 71 -2.75 0.36 2.75
N VAL A 72 -3.45 1.16 3.53
CA VAL A 72 -3.26 1.29 4.97
C VAL A 72 -4.61 1.08 5.64
N ARG A 73 -4.65 0.16 6.61
CA ARG A 73 -5.84 -0.14 7.39
C ARG A 73 -5.72 0.45 8.79
N PHE A 74 -6.79 1.09 9.23
CA PHE A 74 -6.94 1.65 10.57
C PHE A 74 -8.01 0.85 11.30
N ALA A 75 -7.66 0.15 12.35
CA ALA A 75 -8.60 -0.59 13.19
C ALA A 75 -9.14 0.34 14.27
N HIS A 76 -10.45 0.62 14.26
CA HIS A 76 -11.13 1.41 15.28
C HIS A 76 -11.70 0.50 16.38
N SER A 77 -12.19 -0.68 15.97
CA SER A 77 -12.67 -1.74 16.86
C SER A 77 -12.45 -3.10 16.19
N CYS A 78 -12.97 -4.16 16.82
CA CYS A 78 -12.94 -5.51 16.23
C CYS A 78 -13.71 -5.60 14.91
N SER A 79 -14.75 -4.78 14.74
CA SER A 79 -15.66 -4.80 13.59
C SER A 79 -15.59 -3.53 12.75
N GLU A 80 -15.16 -2.38 13.28
CA GLU A 80 -15.10 -1.13 12.52
C GLU A 80 -13.67 -0.80 12.13
N ASN A 81 -13.44 -0.59 10.83
CA ASN A 81 -12.14 -0.28 10.27
C ASN A 81 -12.25 0.82 9.21
N SER A 82 -11.13 1.47 8.92
CA SER A 82 -11.02 2.33 7.76
C SER A 82 -9.88 1.88 6.88
N LEU A 83 -10.01 2.11 5.58
CA LEU A 83 -8.97 1.94 4.58
C LEU A 83 -8.68 3.24 3.85
N MET A 84 -7.44 3.45 3.53
CA MET A 84 -6.96 4.39 2.53
C MET A 84 -5.77 3.80 1.80
N ALA A 85 -5.35 4.40 0.70
CA ALA A 85 -4.20 3.93 -0.05
C ALA A 85 -3.40 5.07 -0.66
N TYR A 86 -2.16 4.75 -0.98
CA TYR A 86 -1.25 5.57 -1.75
C TYR A 86 -0.90 4.87 -3.04
N LEU A 87 -0.85 5.62 -4.13
CA LEU A 87 -0.42 5.18 -5.45
C LEU A 87 0.69 6.11 -5.95
N TRP A 88 1.88 5.56 -6.19
CA TRP A 88 2.91 6.25 -6.95
C TRP A 88 2.84 5.79 -8.40
N LEU A 89 2.73 6.73 -9.31
CA LEU A 89 2.64 6.46 -10.75
C LEU A 89 3.38 7.56 -11.50
N ASN A 90 4.33 7.16 -12.36
CA ASN A 90 5.09 8.06 -13.22
C ASN A 90 5.70 9.28 -12.48
N GLY A 91 6.26 9.06 -11.31
CA GLY A 91 6.97 10.09 -10.54
C GLY A 91 6.11 10.93 -9.61
N LYS A 92 4.82 10.67 -9.51
CA LYS A 92 3.90 11.40 -8.63
C LYS A 92 3.13 10.46 -7.70
N THR A 93 2.93 10.89 -6.48
CA THR A 93 2.14 10.19 -5.45
C THR A 93 0.72 10.73 -5.40
N TYR A 94 -0.23 9.83 -5.29
CA TYR A 94 -1.67 10.09 -5.16
C TYR A 94 -2.18 9.39 -3.91
N GLU A 95 -3.13 10.02 -3.23
CA GLU A 95 -3.75 9.51 -2.03
C GLU A 95 -5.26 9.29 -2.29
N SER A 96 -5.79 8.18 -1.81
CA SER A 96 -7.22 7.89 -1.89
C SER A 96 -8.01 8.63 -0.81
N LYS A 97 -9.32 8.66 -0.98
CA LYS A 97 -10.24 8.92 0.12
C LYS A 97 -10.13 7.80 1.16
N ARG A 98 -10.42 8.14 2.42
CA ARG A 98 -10.56 7.16 3.50
C ARG A 98 -11.99 6.64 3.51
N LEU A 99 -12.17 5.33 3.44
CA LEU A 99 -13.45 4.65 3.59
C LEU A 99 -13.51 3.95 4.95
N THR A 100 -14.61 4.12 5.67
CA THR A 100 -14.91 3.41 6.92
C THR A 100 -16.00 2.39 6.66
N PHE A 101 -15.83 1.18 7.17
CA PHE A 101 -16.71 0.03 6.93
C PHE A 101 -16.68 -0.93 8.11
N HIS A 102 -17.66 -1.81 8.16
CA HIS A 102 -17.68 -2.93 9.11
C HIS A 102 -17.06 -4.18 8.49
N ILE A 103 -16.23 -4.88 9.25
CA ILE A 103 -15.64 -6.13 8.82
C ILE A 103 -16.58 -7.28 9.13
N LEU A 104 -17.03 -7.99 8.10
CA LEU A 104 -17.70 -9.28 8.19
C LEU A 104 -16.71 -10.42 7.98
N ASP A 105 -15.81 -10.29 7.00
CA ASP A 105 -14.74 -11.23 6.73
C ASP A 105 -13.42 -10.49 6.51
N ARG A 106 -12.31 -11.16 6.79
CA ARG A 106 -10.96 -10.57 6.62
C ARG A 106 -10.18 -11.19 5.47
N VAL A 107 -10.80 -12.06 4.71
CA VAL A 107 -10.15 -12.77 3.59
C VAL A 107 -10.36 -11.99 2.29
N GLY A 108 -9.30 -11.86 1.50
CA GLY A 108 -9.38 -11.33 0.13
C GLY A 108 -9.29 -9.81 -0.02
N GLY A 109 -9.38 -9.01 1.06
CA GLY A 109 -9.34 -7.55 0.94
C GLY A 109 -8.05 -7.02 0.29
N GLY A 110 -6.89 -7.62 0.57
CA GLY A 110 -5.63 -7.29 -0.09
C GLY A 110 -5.64 -7.63 -1.57
N ASP A 111 -6.14 -8.81 -1.93
CA ASP A 111 -6.25 -9.26 -3.32
C ASP A 111 -7.25 -8.41 -4.11
N ALA A 112 -8.35 -8.02 -3.49
CA ALA A 112 -9.33 -7.11 -4.07
C ALA A 112 -8.73 -5.72 -4.33
N PHE A 113 -7.91 -5.19 -3.41
CA PHE A 113 -7.17 -3.96 -3.62
C PHE A 113 -6.25 -4.05 -4.85
N VAL A 114 -5.43 -5.10 -4.92
CA VAL A 114 -4.52 -5.36 -6.04
C VAL A 114 -5.30 -5.45 -7.36
N SER A 115 -6.39 -6.21 -7.37
CA SER A 115 -7.25 -6.37 -8.55
C SER A 115 -7.87 -5.04 -8.99
N GLY A 116 -8.32 -4.21 -8.04
CA GLY A 116 -8.86 -2.88 -8.31
C GLY A 116 -7.85 -1.93 -8.93
N ILE A 117 -6.62 -1.90 -8.40
CA ILE A 117 -5.53 -1.09 -8.97
C ILE A 117 -5.20 -1.56 -10.40
N ILE A 118 -5.04 -2.88 -10.60
CA ILE A 118 -4.74 -3.44 -11.94
C ILE A 118 -5.86 -3.09 -12.91
N TYR A 119 -7.13 -3.24 -12.50
CA TYR A 119 -8.28 -2.90 -13.33
C TYR A 119 -8.27 -1.43 -13.75
N GLY A 120 -8.03 -0.50 -12.82
CA GLY A 120 -7.96 0.93 -13.11
C GLY A 120 -6.83 1.27 -14.09
N LEU A 121 -5.64 0.67 -13.90
CA LEU A 121 -4.50 0.85 -14.81
C LEU A 121 -4.79 0.31 -16.22
N MET A 122 -5.44 -0.85 -16.34
CA MET A 122 -5.78 -1.47 -17.63
C MET A 122 -6.89 -0.73 -18.38
N ASN A 123 -7.77 -0.02 -17.66
CA ASN A 123 -8.87 0.75 -18.25
C ASN A 123 -8.57 2.25 -18.35
N GLU A 124 -7.30 2.64 -18.19
CA GLU A 124 -6.83 4.02 -18.33
C GLU A 124 -7.58 5.02 -17.42
N TYR A 125 -7.95 4.59 -16.22
CA TYR A 125 -8.52 5.48 -15.22
C TYR A 125 -7.51 6.56 -14.82
N THR A 126 -7.99 7.72 -14.38
CA THR A 126 -7.09 8.68 -13.75
C THR A 126 -6.38 8.04 -12.56
N PRO A 127 -5.16 8.46 -12.18
CA PRO A 127 -4.48 7.92 -11.02
C PRO A 127 -5.29 8.03 -9.72
N GLU A 128 -6.02 9.15 -9.57
CA GLU A 128 -6.93 9.39 -8.46
C GLU A 128 -8.09 8.39 -8.45
N ASP A 129 -8.71 8.14 -9.60
CA ASP A 129 -9.80 7.16 -9.71
C ASP A 129 -9.27 5.73 -9.51
N THR A 130 -8.07 5.42 -10.02
CA THR A 130 -7.43 4.13 -9.86
C THR A 130 -7.22 3.79 -8.38
N VAL A 131 -6.64 4.72 -7.60
CA VAL A 131 -6.38 4.47 -6.18
C VAL A 131 -7.67 4.41 -5.37
N ASN A 132 -8.66 5.24 -5.69
CA ASN A 132 -9.97 5.20 -5.04
C ASN A 132 -10.73 3.90 -5.37
N PHE A 133 -10.67 3.44 -6.61
CA PHE A 133 -11.29 2.18 -7.03
C PHE A 133 -10.66 0.98 -6.32
N GLY A 134 -9.32 0.96 -6.19
CA GLY A 134 -8.63 -0.08 -5.42
C GLY A 134 -9.08 -0.15 -3.95
N VAL A 135 -9.23 1.01 -3.29
CA VAL A 135 -9.72 1.07 -1.90
C VAL A 135 -11.18 0.63 -1.81
N ALA A 136 -12.04 1.05 -2.75
CA ALA A 136 -13.43 0.64 -2.79
C ALA A 136 -13.59 -0.88 -2.98
N ALA A 137 -12.85 -1.47 -3.91
CA ALA A 137 -12.82 -2.92 -4.12
C ALA A 137 -12.36 -3.69 -2.88
N SER A 138 -11.36 -3.16 -2.18
CA SER A 138 -10.89 -3.75 -0.92
C SER A 138 -11.93 -3.66 0.20
N ALA A 139 -12.59 -2.51 0.35
CA ALA A 139 -13.62 -2.31 1.36
C ALA A 139 -14.84 -3.22 1.12
N GLU A 140 -15.28 -3.36 -0.13
CA GLU A 140 -16.37 -4.25 -0.54
C GLU A 140 -16.08 -5.73 -0.24
N ALA A 141 -14.81 -6.14 -0.35
CA ALA A 141 -14.42 -7.50 0.02
C ALA A 141 -14.47 -7.78 1.54
N TYR A 142 -14.43 -6.73 2.38
CA TYR A 142 -14.57 -6.84 3.83
C TYR A 142 -16.02 -6.75 4.30
N ASP A 143 -16.85 -5.99 3.59
CA ASP A 143 -18.26 -5.73 3.90
C ASP A 143 -19.07 -5.70 2.59
N PRO A 144 -19.47 -6.89 2.09
CA PRO A 144 -20.12 -7.02 0.77
C PRO A 144 -21.61 -6.64 0.76
N TRP A 145 -22.15 -6.04 1.85
CA TRP A 145 -23.60 -5.71 1.97
C TRP A 145 -23.85 -4.27 2.37
#